data_511b6df196f85a30a19e33f4b691c8b4
#
_entry.id   511b6df196f85a30a19e33f4b691c8b4
#
_cell.length_a   1.000
_cell.length_b   1.000
_cell.length_c   1.000
_cell.angle_alpha   90.00
_cell.angle_beta   90.00
_cell.angle_gamma   90.00
#
_symmetry.space_group_name_H-M   'P 1'
#
loop_
_entity.id
_entity.type
_entity.pdbx_description
1 polymer ?
#
loop_
_entity_poly.entity_id
_entity_poly.type
_entity_poly.pdbx_seq_one_letter_code
_entity_poly.pdbx_strand_id
1 'polypeptide(L)'
;MLTVEEARLIVISDIHKYTDDLTKYVICREEEFEKGWCFSVQSRAYMETGDEYKRVIGAGPIIVDKYTGQLHVYSSSCSKGGAMLIYLKTGKSGLDVEKSMWLESDPDTREKLSDFYR
;
A
#
# COMPACT_ATOMS: atom_id res chain seq x y z
N MET A 1 6.26 -15.47 -12.88
CA MET A 1 6.44 -14.25 -12.06
C MET A 1 5.86 -13.06 -12.80
N LEU A 2 5.14 -12.20 -12.11
CA LEU A 2 4.53 -11.02 -12.71
C LEU A 2 5.57 -9.97 -13.08
N THR A 3 5.22 -9.13 -14.08
CA THR A 3 5.96 -7.90 -14.35
C THR A 3 5.32 -6.74 -13.57
N VAL A 4 6.03 -5.64 -13.45
CA VAL A 4 5.50 -4.44 -12.79
C VAL A 4 4.28 -3.89 -13.53
N GLU A 5 4.25 -3.98 -14.86
CA GLU A 5 3.11 -3.57 -15.68
C GLU A 5 1.86 -4.37 -15.35
N GLU A 6 2.00 -5.68 -15.19
CA GLU A 6 0.90 -6.55 -14.78
C GLU A 6 0.43 -6.22 -13.37
N ALA A 7 1.35 -5.93 -12.45
CA ALA A 7 1.02 -5.52 -11.09
C ALA A 7 0.25 -4.19 -11.07
N ARG A 8 0.64 -3.23 -11.89
CA ARG A 8 -0.09 -1.95 -12.02
C ARG A 8 -1.52 -2.18 -12.49
N LEU A 9 -1.73 -3.09 -13.44
CA LEU A 9 -3.07 -3.42 -13.93
C LEU A 9 -3.92 -4.06 -12.83
N ILE A 10 -3.33 -4.88 -11.97
CA ILE A 10 -4.04 -5.48 -10.83
C ILE A 10 -4.51 -4.39 -9.86
N VAL A 11 -3.66 -3.40 -9.56
CA VAL A 11 -4.02 -2.27 -8.70
C VAL A 11 -5.14 -1.45 -9.32
N ILE A 12 -5.04 -1.12 -10.60
CA ILE A 12 -6.06 -0.35 -11.32
C ILE A 12 -7.39 -1.11 -11.34
N SER A 13 -7.38 -2.42 -11.56
CA SER A 13 -8.58 -3.26 -11.51
C SER A 13 -9.24 -3.25 -10.13
N ASP A 14 -8.46 -3.22 -9.07
CA ASP A 14 -8.99 -3.12 -7.72
C ASP A 14 -9.67 -1.77 -7.46
N ILE A 15 -9.08 -0.69 -7.97
CA ILE A 15 -9.66 0.65 -7.88
C ILE A 15 -11.03 0.72 -8.56
N HIS A 16 -11.25 -0.05 -9.64
CA HIS A 16 -12.54 -0.11 -10.31
C HIS A 16 -13.70 -0.55 -9.43
N LYS A 17 -13.44 -1.27 -8.36
CA LYS A 17 -14.48 -1.65 -7.41
C LYS A 17 -15.08 -0.45 -6.68
N TYR A 18 -14.38 0.67 -6.68
CA TYR A 18 -14.75 1.88 -5.95
C TYR A 18 -15.13 3.04 -6.86
N THR A 19 -14.80 2.98 -8.13
CA THR A 19 -15.13 4.02 -9.11
C THR A 19 -15.16 3.46 -10.53
N ASP A 20 -16.12 3.94 -11.33
CA ASP A 20 -16.18 3.62 -12.75
C ASP A 20 -15.26 4.52 -13.59
N ASP A 21 -14.79 5.63 -13.01
CA ASP A 21 -13.91 6.56 -13.68
C ASP A 21 -12.45 6.24 -13.41
N LEU A 22 -11.81 5.55 -14.34
CA LEU A 22 -10.40 5.16 -14.28
C LEU A 22 -9.43 6.33 -14.30
N THR A 23 -9.88 7.47 -14.77
CA THR A 23 -9.03 8.67 -14.85
C THR A 23 -8.97 9.40 -13.52
N LYS A 24 -9.85 9.05 -12.57
CA LYS A 24 -9.96 9.72 -11.29
C LYS A 24 -8.78 9.49 -10.35
N TYR A 25 -8.18 8.31 -10.41
CA TYR A 25 -7.08 7.91 -9.53
C TYR A 25 -5.84 7.53 -10.33
N VAL A 26 -4.67 7.77 -9.74
CA VAL A 26 -3.39 7.42 -10.34
C VAL A 26 -2.51 6.72 -9.30
N ILE A 27 -1.64 5.84 -9.77
CA ILE A 27 -0.56 5.31 -8.95
C ILE A 27 0.48 6.41 -8.84
N CYS A 28 0.66 6.95 -7.63
CA CYS A 28 1.58 8.07 -7.41
C CYS A 28 2.96 7.64 -6.94
N ARG A 29 3.08 6.43 -6.42
CA ARG A 29 4.35 5.85 -5.99
C ARG A 29 4.34 4.36 -6.21
N GLU A 30 5.51 3.81 -6.54
CA GLU A 30 5.72 2.36 -6.57
C GLU A 30 7.14 2.06 -6.13
N GLU A 31 7.31 0.96 -5.40
CA GLU A 31 8.59 0.50 -4.90
C GLU A 31 8.65 -1.02 -4.97
N GLU A 32 9.67 -1.54 -5.64
CA GLU A 32 9.91 -2.98 -5.70
C GLU A 32 10.62 -3.46 -4.45
N PHE A 33 10.23 -4.64 -3.97
CA PHE A 33 10.93 -5.33 -2.89
C PHE A 33 10.95 -6.83 -3.18
N GLU A 34 11.51 -7.61 -2.26
CA GLU A 34 11.77 -9.04 -2.47
C GLU A 34 10.53 -9.84 -2.92
N LYS A 35 9.35 -9.54 -2.36
CA LYS A 35 8.12 -10.30 -2.62
C LYS A 35 7.24 -9.69 -3.69
N GLY A 36 7.50 -8.48 -4.12
CA GLY A 36 6.65 -7.82 -5.10
C GLY A 36 6.84 -6.33 -5.17
N TRP A 37 5.72 -5.59 -5.21
CA TRP A 37 5.74 -4.13 -5.29
C TRP A 37 4.76 -3.55 -4.29
N CYS A 38 5.13 -2.39 -3.74
CA CYS A 38 4.27 -1.59 -2.89
C CYS A 38 3.87 -0.32 -3.64
N PHE A 39 2.57 -0.11 -3.77
CA PHE A 39 1.99 1.01 -4.52
C PHE A 39 1.27 1.97 -3.58
N SER A 40 1.28 3.24 -3.94
CA SER A 40 0.41 4.24 -3.35
C SER A 40 -0.45 4.87 -4.44
N VAL A 41 -1.71 5.13 -4.12
CA VAL A 41 -2.70 5.67 -5.06
C VAL A 41 -3.17 7.02 -4.54
N GLN A 42 -3.38 7.96 -5.45
CA GLN A 42 -3.88 9.28 -5.12
C GLN A 42 -4.84 9.77 -6.20
N SER A 43 -5.64 10.80 -5.91
CA SER A 43 -6.51 11.38 -6.93
C SER A 43 -5.66 12.09 -7.99
N ARG A 44 -6.07 11.97 -9.24
CA ARG A 44 -5.42 12.67 -10.35
C ARG A 44 -5.53 14.17 -10.16
N ALA A 45 -6.71 14.66 -9.75
CA ALA A 45 -6.93 16.08 -9.54
C ALA A 45 -5.99 16.67 -8.49
N TYR A 46 -5.76 15.96 -7.39
CA TYR A 46 -4.79 16.38 -6.38
C TYR A 46 -3.36 16.42 -6.94
N MET A 47 -2.96 15.38 -7.68
CA MET A 47 -1.61 15.31 -8.24
C MET A 47 -1.34 16.40 -9.27
N GLU A 48 -2.37 16.82 -10.03
CA GLU A 48 -2.24 17.84 -11.07
C GLU A 48 -2.32 19.28 -10.51
N THR A 49 -3.13 19.50 -9.47
CA THR A 49 -3.45 20.86 -8.98
C THR A 49 -2.86 21.18 -7.61
N GLY A 50 -2.53 20.18 -6.80
CA GLY A 50 -2.13 20.37 -5.41
C GLY A 50 -3.28 20.78 -4.49
N ASP A 51 -4.53 20.72 -4.96
CA ASP A 51 -5.71 21.11 -4.19
C ASP A 51 -5.99 20.09 -3.09
N GLU A 52 -5.77 20.47 -1.83
CA GLU A 52 -5.95 19.60 -0.66
C GLU A 52 -7.38 19.06 -0.52
N TYR A 53 -8.39 19.77 -1.02
CA TYR A 53 -9.77 19.29 -0.99
C TYR A 53 -10.01 18.09 -1.91
N LYS A 54 -9.13 17.87 -2.87
CA LYS A 54 -9.22 16.75 -3.83
C LYS A 54 -8.34 15.58 -3.43
N ARG A 55 -7.59 15.68 -2.33
CA ARG A 55 -6.73 14.64 -1.82
C ARG A 55 -7.55 13.46 -1.29
N VAL A 56 -7.19 12.24 -1.69
CA VAL A 56 -7.77 11.02 -1.10
C VAL A 56 -7.15 10.82 0.28
N ILE A 57 -8.00 10.75 1.29
CA ILE A 57 -7.61 10.47 2.67
C ILE A 57 -8.03 9.05 3.01
N GLY A 58 -7.17 8.31 3.72
CA GLY A 58 -7.47 6.96 4.16
C GLY A 58 -7.03 5.86 3.19
N ALA A 59 -6.40 6.21 2.07
CA ALA A 59 -5.81 5.24 1.16
C ALA A 59 -4.46 4.78 1.69
N GLY A 60 -4.37 3.53 2.15
CA GLY A 60 -3.13 2.92 2.62
C GLY A 60 -2.30 2.30 1.51
N PRO A 61 -1.09 1.81 1.85
CA PRO A 61 -0.25 1.12 0.89
C PRO A 61 -0.91 -0.15 0.35
N ILE A 62 -0.63 -0.46 -0.92
CA ILE A 62 -1.13 -1.66 -1.60
C ILE A 62 0.06 -2.49 -2.05
N ILE A 63 0.11 -3.75 -1.63
CA ILE A 63 1.15 -4.67 -2.05
C ILE A 63 0.58 -5.66 -3.07
N VAL A 64 1.30 -5.88 -4.15
CA VAL A 64 1.04 -6.95 -5.11
C VAL A 64 2.22 -7.92 -5.06
N ASP A 65 1.93 -9.18 -4.75
CA ASP A 65 2.93 -10.25 -4.70
C ASP A 65 3.31 -10.65 -6.13
N LYS A 66 4.61 -10.62 -6.44
CA LYS A 66 5.08 -10.92 -7.80
C LYS A 66 5.01 -12.39 -8.16
N TYR A 67 4.89 -13.27 -7.17
CA TYR A 67 4.83 -14.72 -7.38
C TYR A 67 3.40 -15.26 -7.47
N THR A 68 2.48 -14.67 -6.72
CA THR A 68 1.09 -15.12 -6.63
C THR A 68 0.10 -14.23 -7.35
N GLY A 69 0.45 -12.96 -7.55
CA GLY A 69 -0.46 -11.95 -8.10
C GLY A 69 -1.50 -11.46 -7.10
N GLN A 70 -1.42 -11.88 -5.84
CA GLN A 70 -2.36 -11.44 -4.80
C GLN A 70 -2.12 -9.99 -4.42
N LEU A 71 -3.22 -9.27 -4.21
CA LEU A 71 -3.23 -7.88 -3.79
C LEU A 71 -3.56 -7.81 -2.31
N HIS A 72 -2.79 -7.02 -1.56
CA HIS A 72 -2.97 -6.82 -0.13
C HIS A 72 -3.02 -5.32 0.18
N VAL A 73 -4.06 -4.90 0.92
CA VAL A 73 -4.25 -3.49 1.28
C VAL A 73 -3.97 -3.30 2.76
N TYR A 74 -3.18 -2.28 3.07
CA TYR A 74 -2.85 -1.90 4.45
C TYR A 74 -3.59 -0.62 4.83
N SER A 75 -3.68 -0.35 6.13
CA SER A 75 -4.37 0.84 6.62
C SER A 75 -3.59 2.12 6.26
N SER A 76 -4.30 3.24 6.23
CA SER A 76 -3.69 4.55 5.94
C SER A 76 -2.70 4.99 7.02
N SER A 77 -2.75 4.40 8.21
CA SER A 77 -1.79 4.65 9.28
C SER A 77 -0.47 3.90 9.09
N CYS A 78 -0.44 2.94 8.17
CA CYS A 78 0.76 2.16 7.85
C CYS A 78 1.53 2.83 6.71
N SER A 79 2.83 3.03 6.89
CA SER A 79 3.69 3.54 5.83
C SER A 79 4.00 2.45 4.80
N LYS A 80 4.54 2.84 3.64
CA LYS A 80 5.04 1.90 2.64
C LYS A 80 6.04 0.91 3.23
N GLY A 81 7.02 1.42 3.97
CA GLY A 81 8.05 0.59 4.59
C GLY A 81 7.49 -0.37 5.61
N GLY A 82 6.54 0.10 6.41
CA GLY A 82 5.85 -0.74 7.39
C GLY A 82 5.05 -1.86 6.74
N ALA A 83 4.34 -1.54 5.66
CA ALA A 83 3.58 -2.53 4.89
C ALA A 83 4.50 -3.62 4.32
N MET A 84 5.60 -3.23 3.69
CA MET A 84 6.57 -4.18 3.14
C MET A 84 7.18 -5.07 4.22
N LEU A 85 7.52 -4.51 5.36
CA LEU A 85 8.07 -5.28 6.49
C LEU A 85 7.06 -6.30 7.02
N ILE A 86 5.81 -5.89 7.22
CA ILE A 86 4.75 -6.78 7.70
C ILE A 86 4.51 -7.89 6.68
N TYR A 87 4.46 -7.56 5.41
CA TYR A 87 4.24 -8.56 4.37
C TYR A 87 5.38 -9.58 4.31
N LEU A 88 6.62 -9.12 4.40
CA LEU A 88 7.78 -10.02 4.42
C LEU A 88 7.74 -11.01 5.59
N LYS A 89 7.24 -10.56 6.74
CA LYS A 89 7.17 -11.40 7.94
C LYS A 89 5.96 -12.29 8.01
N THR A 90 4.81 -11.84 7.53
CA THR A 90 3.54 -12.55 7.73
C THR A 90 2.88 -13.04 6.45
N GLY A 91 3.18 -12.43 5.30
CA GLY A 91 2.47 -12.67 4.04
C GLY A 91 1.01 -12.23 4.06
N LYS A 92 0.61 -11.38 5.01
CA LYS A 92 -0.78 -10.99 5.25
C LYS A 92 -0.90 -9.49 5.39
N SER A 93 -2.14 -9.01 5.27
CA SER A 93 -2.51 -7.62 5.50
C SER A 93 -3.73 -7.56 6.41
N GLY A 94 -4.05 -6.36 6.87
CA GLY A 94 -5.19 -6.08 7.71
C GLY A 94 -4.79 -5.49 9.05
N LEU A 95 -5.73 -4.77 9.66
CA LEU A 95 -5.47 -4.02 10.88
C LEU A 95 -5.07 -4.94 12.05
N ASP A 96 -5.65 -6.13 12.13
CA ASP A 96 -5.33 -7.08 13.21
C ASP A 96 -3.89 -7.56 13.12
N VAL A 97 -3.40 -7.81 11.90
CA VAL A 97 -2.00 -8.20 11.66
C VAL A 97 -1.05 -7.06 12.02
N GLU A 98 -1.39 -5.83 11.64
CA GLU A 98 -0.60 -4.65 11.96
C GLU A 98 -0.49 -4.43 13.47
N LYS A 99 -1.61 -4.55 14.18
CA LYS A 99 -1.67 -4.43 15.64
C LYS A 99 -0.88 -5.54 16.33
N SER A 100 -1.02 -6.77 15.86
CA SER A 100 -0.30 -7.92 16.41
C SER A 100 1.20 -7.74 16.27
N MET A 101 1.67 -7.33 15.10
CA MET A 101 3.08 -7.05 14.86
C MET A 101 3.61 -5.97 15.80
N TRP A 102 2.82 -4.92 16.04
CA TRP A 102 3.20 -3.85 16.95
C TRP A 102 3.29 -4.34 18.40
N LEU A 103 2.28 -5.08 18.86
CA LEU A 103 2.19 -5.54 20.25
C LEU A 103 3.22 -6.63 20.59
N GLU A 104 3.55 -7.50 19.65
CA GLU A 104 4.48 -8.60 19.85
C GLU A 104 5.94 -8.21 19.64
N SER A 105 6.20 -7.03 19.09
CA SER A 105 7.56 -6.57 18.84
C SER A 105 8.24 -6.14 20.13
N ASP A 106 9.58 -6.32 20.20
CA ASP A 106 10.38 -5.78 21.30
C ASP A 106 10.44 -4.23 21.21
N PRO A 107 10.94 -3.53 22.26
CA PRO A 107 10.98 -2.07 22.25
C PRO A 107 11.75 -1.46 21.08
N ASP A 108 12.87 -2.07 20.68
CA ASP A 108 13.67 -1.57 19.56
C ASP A 108 12.92 -1.74 18.25
N THR A 109 12.25 -2.87 18.05
CA THR A 109 11.41 -3.13 16.88
C THR A 109 10.23 -2.18 16.84
N ARG A 110 9.60 -1.89 17.99
CA ARG A 110 8.51 -0.92 18.08
C ARG A 110 8.97 0.47 17.67
N GLU A 111 10.15 0.88 18.09
CA GLU A 111 10.71 2.18 17.70
C GLU A 111 10.93 2.25 16.19
N LYS A 112 11.49 1.21 15.59
CA LYS A 112 11.64 1.11 14.13
C LYS A 112 10.31 1.13 13.40
N LEU A 113 9.33 0.35 13.88
CA LEU A 113 8.00 0.32 13.29
C LEU A 113 7.29 1.66 13.38
N SER A 114 7.48 2.42 14.46
CA SER A 114 6.86 3.74 14.59
C SER A 114 7.34 4.71 13.52
N ASP A 115 8.58 4.57 13.04
CA ASP A 115 9.09 5.37 11.92
C ASP A 115 8.37 5.03 10.61
N PHE A 116 7.91 3.79 10.46
CA PHE A 116 7.14 3.37 9.28
C PHE A 116 5.66 3.73 9.36
N TYR A 117 5.11 3.96 10.55
CA TYR A 117 3.69 4.27 10.75
C TYR A 117 3.38 5.78 10.78
N ARG A 118 4.34 6.60 10.53
CA ARG A 118 4.18 8.07 10.50
C ARG A 118 3.54 8.60 9.23
#